data_9f0e1c2924bd3d7bd26ddd1f7f4925c5
#
_entry.id   9f0e1c2924bd3d7bd26ddd1f7f4925c5
#
_cell.length_a   1.000
_cell.length_b   1.000
_cell.length_c   1.000
_cell.angle_alpha   90.00
_cell.angle_beta   90.00
_cell.angle_gamma   90.00
#
_symmetry.space_group_name_H-M   'P 1'
#
loop_
_entity.id
_entity.type
_entity.pdbx_description
1 polymer ?
#
loop_
_entity_poly.entity_id
_entity_poly.type
_entity_poly.pdbx_seq_one_letter_code
_entity_poly.pdbx_strand_id
1 'polypeptide(L)'
;MSRYLKARLQALEAYVPGEQPRDMAYIKLNTNESPFPPAPEVIAALTPAQAEALRLYPDPQARELKEKLAGLYGVAPQEIFLSNGSDDILNFAFMAFSDRGAAFPDITYGFYPVFANLHGVPYQEIPLKEDFTINYLEYCGINKLIVIANPNAPTGIMLPPAQIEEIIKTNPETVVVIDEAYVDFGGESCYPLIRQYRNLLVVRTFSKSRCLAGGRLGYAIGPAALIEDLEKIKYATNPYNLNRLTQLLGAATVDAEEYYREKCREIMRIRAWTTGELRKLGFTVLPSFANFVFAGSNAIGGRELYEALKQRGILIRHFEQPRIRNFNRITIGTREQMARLLEAIRSIET
;
A
#
# COMPACT_ATOMS: atom_id res chain seq x y z
N MET A 1 -26.72 -5.91 14.97
CA MET A 1 -26.74 -6.02 13.47
C MET A 1 -28.18 -6.18 12.99
N SER A 2 -28.50 -5.73 11.77
CA SER A 2 -29.82 -5.91 11.17
C SER A 2 -30.08 -7.39 10.85
N ARG A 3 -31.31 -7.86 11.07
CA ARG A 3 -31.74 -9.22 10.68
C ARG A 3 -31.72 -9.48 9.16
N TYR A 4 -31.51 -8.45 8.36
CA TYR A 4 -31.52 -8.52 6.89
C TYR A 4 -30.12 -8.74 6.29
N LEU A 5 -29.04 -8.69 7.09
CA LEU A 5 -27.70 -8.97 6.60
C LEU A 5 -27.57 -10.44 6.22
N LYS A 6 -26.98 -10.70 5.04
CA LYS A 6 -26.73 -12.08 4.57
C LYS A 6 -25.95 -12.86 5.64
N ALA A 7 -26.34 -14.10 5.91
CA ALA A 7 -25.75 -14.92 6.98
C ALA A 7 -24.22 -14.99 6.92
N ARG A 8 -23.64 -15.17 5.72
CA ARG A 8 -22.18 -15.23 5.52
C ARG A 8 -21.44 -13.93 5.88
N LEU A 9 -22.15 -12.78 5.91
CA LEU A 9 -21.56 -11.49 6.24
C LEU A 9 -21.74 -11.08 7.72
N GLN A 10 -22.44 -11.89 8.50
CA GLN A 10 -22.68 -11.57 9.91
C GLN A 10 -21.41 -11.68 10.76
N ALA A 11 -20.47 -12.55 10.37
CA ALA A 11 -19.18 -12.73 11.01
C ALA A 11 -18.07 -11.89 10.35
N LEU A 12 -18.38 -11.03 9.36
CA LEU A 12 -17.39 -10.20 8.69
C LEU A 12 -16.84 -9.16 9.65
N GLU A 13 -15.53 -9.21 9.88
CA GLU A 13 -14.78 -8.18 10.59
C GLU A 13 -14.31 -7.13 9.58
N ALA A 14 -14.76 -5.88 9.76
CA ALA A 14 -14.35 -4.79 8.91
C ALA A 14 -12.91 -4.36 9.23
N TYR A 15 -12.19 -3.88 8.22
CA TYR A 15 -10.88 -3.26 8.41
C TYR A 15 -10.97 -2.05 9.35
N VAL A 16 -10.05 -1.97 10.31
CA VAL A 16 -9.95 -0.83 11.22
C VAL A 16 -8.88 0.13 10.70
N PRO A 17 -9.27 1.29 10.14
CA PRO A 17 -8.32 2.28 9.65
C PRO A 17 -7.49 2.87 10.79
N GLY A 18 -6.38 3.53 10.45
CA GLY A 18 -5.62 4.32 11.41
C GLY A 18 -6.49 5.44 11.98
N GLU A 19 -6.38 5.68 13.27
CA GLU A 19 -7.15 6.73 13.96
C GLU A 19 -6.85 8.13 13.40
N GLN A 20 -7.87 8.98 13.44
CA GLN A 20 -7.79 10.38 13.04
C GLN A 20 -8.49 11.26 14.09
N PRO A 21 -7.94 11.37 15.32
CA PRO A 21 -8.53 12.18 16.38
C PRO A 21 -8.51 13.67 16.00
N ARG A 22 -9.46 14.46 16.56
CA ARG A 22 -9.65 15.88 16.25
C ARG A 22 -9.65 16.76 17.50
N ASP A 23 -9.27 16.20 18.61
CA ASP A 23 -9.25 16.85 19.93
C ASP A 23 -8.07 17.82 20.10
N MET A 24 -7.00 17.63 19.32
CA MET A 24 -5.83 18.51 19.27
C MET A 24 -5.12 18.42 17.91
N ALA A 25 -4.10 19.26 17.71
CA ALA A 25 -3.22 19.16 16.52
C ALA A 25 -2.18 18.06 16.74
N TYR A 26 -2.18 17.07 15.85
CA TYR A 26 -1.25 15.94 15.88
C TYR A 26 -0.19 16.00 14.79
N ILE A 27 1.03 15.57 15.11
CA ILE A 27 2.00 15.10 14.11
C ILE A 27 1.55 13.69 13.69
N LYS A 28 1.01 13.57 12.49
CA LYS A 28 0.38 12.33 12.00
C LYS A 28 1.41 11.42 11.33
N LEU A 29 1.89 10.40 12.05
CA LEU A 29 2.88 9.42 11.58
C LEU A 29 2.31 7.97 11.63
N ASN A 30 1.01 7.79 11.40
CA ASN A 30 0.32 6.51 11.61
C ASN A 30 -0.27 5.86 10.33
N THR A 31 -0.46 6.60 9.25
CA THR A 31 -1.17 6.09 8.05
C THR A 31 -0.34 6.09 6.76
N ASN A 32 0.98 6.28 6.87
CA ASN A 32 1.93 6.23 5.76
C ASN A 32 1.60 7.23 4.63
N GLU A 33 1.05 8.38 4.98
CA GLU A 33 0.87 9.49 4.04
C GLU A 33 2.22 10.17 3.78
N SER A 34 2.35 10.81 2.62
CA SER A 34 3.51 11.65 2.34
C SER A 34 3.48 12.92 3.21
N PRO A 35 4.62 13.36 3.77
CA PRO A 35 4.71 14.65 4.45
C PRO A 35 4.78 15.85 3.48
N PHE A 36 4.87 15.58 2.18
CA PHE A 36 4.96 16.60 1.13
C PHE A 36 3.63 16.73 0.39
N PRO A 37 3.28 17.95 -0.07
CA PRO A 37 2.10 18.16 -0.91
C PRO A 37 2.29 17.53 -2.30
N PRO A 38 1.21 17.41 -3.10
CA PRO A 38 1.34 17.15 -4.53
C PRO A 38 2.20 18.22 -5.23
N ALA A 39 2.75 17.89 -6.40
CA ALA A 39 3.55 18.82 -7.19
C ALA A 39 2.75 20.10 -7.50
N PRO A 40 3.42 21.28 -7.61
CA PRO A 40 2.74 22.55 -7.90
C PRO A 40 1.86 22.49 -9.16
N GLU A 41 2.30 21.79 -10.20
CA GLU A 41 1.58 21.60 -11.47
C GLU A 41 0.29 20.80 -11.25
N VAL A 42 0.31 19.83 -10.36
CA VAL A 42 -0.88 19.02 -9.99
C VAL A 42 -1.91 19.89 -9.26
N ILE A 43 -1.45 20.76 -8.35
CA ILE A 43 -2.32 21.70 -7.64
C ILE A 43 -2.90 22.74 -8.64
N ALA A 44 -2.09 23.24 -9.55
CA ALA A 44 -2.51 24.20 -10.58
C ALA A 44 -3.54 23.64 -11.59
N ALA A 45 -3.59 22.32 -11.75
CA ALA A 45 -4.59 21.65 -12.58
C ALA A 45 -6.03 21.77 -12.01
N LEU A 46 -6.18 22.06 -10.72
CA LEU A 46 -7.48 22.28 -10.07
C LEU A 46 -8.02 23.69 -10.39
N THR A 47 -8.65 23.84 -11.53
CA THR A 47 -9.25 25.12 -11.95
C THR A 47 -10.76 25.17 -11.69
N PRO A 48 -11.38 26.38 -11.63
CA PRO A 48 -12.84 26.51 -11.56
C PRO A 48 -13.57 25.79 -12.71
N ALA A 49 -13.03 25.80 -13.91
CA ALA A 49 -13.61 25.11 -15.07
C ALA A 49 -13.65 23.56 -14.84
N GLN A 50 -12.68 22.99 -14.15
CA GLN A 50 -12.71 21.56 -13.78
C GLN A 50 -13.79 21.26 -12.73
N ALA A 51 -14.04 22.20 -11.81
CA ALA A 51 -15.14 22.08 -10.85
C ALA A 51 -16.51 22.14 -11.57
N GLU A 52 -16.69 23.05 -12.51
CA GLU A 52 -17.91 23.12 -13.33
C GLU A 52 -18.13 21.86 -14.17
N ALA A 53 -17.05 21.23 -14.64
CA ALA A 53 -17.13 20.00 -15.42
C ALA A 53 -17.56 18.77 -14.60
N LEU A 54 -17.63 18.85 -13.25
CA LEU A 54 -18.12 17.76 -12.38
C LEU A 54 -19.59 17.39 -12.64
N ARG A 55 -20.37 18.22 -13.33
CA ARG A 55 -21.72 17.89 -13.80
C ARG A 55 -21.77 16.77 -14.84
N LEU A 56 -20.63 16.40 -15.42
CA LEU A 56 -20.50 15.36 -16.44
C LEU A 56 -19.78 14.13 -15.89
N TYR A 57 -20.19 12.95 -16.33
CA TYR A 57 -19.44 11.72 -16.03
C TYR A 57 -17.98 11.79 -16.53
N PRO A 58 -17.04 11.17 -15.83
CA PRO A 58 -15.66 11.03 -16.31
C PRO A 58 -15.56 10.06 -17.49
N ASP A 59 -14.39 10.03 -18.15
CA ASP A 59 -14.08 8.96 -19.09
C ASP A 59 -14.00 7.60 -18.34
N PRO A 60 -14.85 6.61 -18.63
CA PRO A 60 -14.85 5.33 -17.92
C PRO A 60 -13.56 4.52 -18.14
N GLN A 61 -12.83 4.81 -19.22
CA GLN A 61 -11.55 4.18 -19.54
C GLN A 61 -10.35 4.96 -18.99
N ALA A 62 -10.54 6.22 -18.56
CA ALA A 62 -9.46 7.13 -18.12
C ALA A 62 -8.26 7.12 -19.09
N ARG A 63 -8.53 7.23 -20.39
CA ARG A 63 -7.58 6.99 -21.49
C ARG A 63 -6.31 7.81 -21.37
N GLU A 64 -6.41 9.10 -21.12
CA GLU A 64 -5.25 9.99 -20.99
C GLU A 64 -4.29 9.50 -19.88
N LEU A 65 -4.83 9.22 -18.70
CA LEU A 65 -4.01 8.73 -17.58
C LEU A 65 -3.41 7.35 -17.88
N LYS A 66 -4.20 6.46 -18.49
CA LYS A 66 -3.76 5.12 -18.89
C LYS A 66 -2.59 5.17 -19.89
N GLU A 67 -2.69 6.02 -20.92
CA GLU A 67 -1.65 6.24 -21.93
C GLU A 67 -0.37 6.81 -21.31
N LYS A 68 -0.48 7.80 -20.41
CA LYS A 68 0.66 8.39 -19.70
C LYS A 68 1.39 7.37 -18.83
N LEU A 69 0.66 6.55 -18.07
CA LEU A 69 1.27 5.47 -17.27
C LEU A 69 1.90 4.40 -18.17
N ALA A 70 1.25 4.03 -19.26
CA ALA A 70 1.81 3.09 -20.22
C ALA A 70 3.14 3.61 -20.80
N GLY A 71 3.20 4.88 -21.16
CA GLY A 71 4.43 5.56 -21.59
C GLY A 71 5.52 5.57 -20.51
N LEU A 72 5.16 5.87 -19.25
CA LEU A 72 6.09 5.89 -18.11
C LEU A 72 6.76 4.53 -17.87
N TYR A 73 6.00 3.43 -18.02
CA TYR A 73 6.49 2.07 -17.76
C TYR A 73 6.96 1.33 -19.03
N GLY A 74 6.80 1.93 -20.21
CA GLY A 74 7.13 1.29 -21.48
C GLY A 74 6.28 0.05 -21.76
N VAL A 75 5.01 0.04 -21.35
CA VAL A 75 4.04 -1.03 -21.56
C VAL A 75 2.90 -0.56 -22.48
N ALA A 76 2.04 -1.46 -22.93
CA ALA A 76 0.86 -1.08 -23.70
C ALA A 76 -0.26 -0.55 -22.77
N PRO A 77 -1.13 0.37 -23.23
CA PRO A 77 -2.26 0.83 -22.43
C PRO A 77 -3.19 -0.29 -21.95
N GLN A 78 -3.29 -1.38 -22.71
CA GLN A 78 -4.06 -2.58 -22.36
C GLN A 78 -3.44 -3.39 -21.22
N GLU A 79 -2.18 -3.11 -20.86
CA GLU A 79 -1.47 -3.71 -19.72
C GLU A 79 -1.57 -2.88 -18.44
N ILE A 80 -2.37 -1.78 -18.47
CA ILE A 80 -2.64 -0.90 -17.31
C ILE A 80 -4.11 -1.00 -16.92
N PHE A 81 -4.37 -1.23 -15.64
CA PHE A 81 -5.69 -1.12 -15.01
C PHE A 81 -5.72 0.04 -14.02
N LEU A 82 -6.81 0.78 -13.97
CA LEU A 82 -7.00 1.94 -13.09
C LEU A 82 -8.23 1.76 -12.20
N SER A 83 -8.10 2.09 -10.91
CA SER A 83 -9.22 1.98 -9.96
C SER A 83 -9.13 2.98 -8.80
N ASN A 84 -10.17 3.01 -7.97
CA ASN A 84 -10.33 3.92 -6.83
C ASN A 84 -9.43 3.53 -5.64
N GLY A 85 -8.12 3.67 -5.83
CA GLY A 85 -7.07 3.18 -4.96
C GLY A 85 -6.69 1.73 -5.26
N SER A 86 -5.55 1.29 -4.70
CA SER A 86 -5.10 -0.10 -4.81
C SER A 86 -6.04 -1.08 -4.10
N ASP A 87 -6.78 -0.62 -3.09
CA ASP A 87 -7.76 -1.46 -2.36
C ASP A 87 -8.85 -2.01 -3.28
N ASP A 88 -9.37 -1.17 -4.22
CA ASP A 88 -10.33 -1.63 -5.24
C ASP A 88 -9.72 -2.71 -6.14
N ILE A 89 -8.47 -2.52 -6.56
CA ILE A 89 -7.76 -3.46 -7.44
C ILE A 89 -7.57 -4.81 -6.73
N LEU A 90 -7.12 -4.77 -5.48
CA LEU A 90 -6.96 -5.97 -4.65
C LEU A 90 -8.30 -6.68 -4.44
N ASN A 91 -9.35 -5.92 -4.12
CA ASN A 91 -10.71 -6.45 -4.00
C ASN A 91 -11.16 -7.16 -5.28
N PHE A 92 -10.93 -6.55 -6.46
CA PHE A 92 -11.27 -7.16 -7.74
C PHE A 92 -10.41 -8.39 -8.06
N ALA A 93 -9.12 -8.40 -7.65
CA ALA A 93 -8.26 -9.58 -7.80
C ALA A 93 -8.79 -10.77 -6.97
N PHE A 94 -9.25 -10.53 -5.73
CA PHE A 94 -9.92 -11.58 -4.95
C PHE A 94 -11.24 -12.06 -5.59
N MET A 95 -12.00 -11.17 -6.21
CA MET A 95 -13.21 -11.54 -6.95
C MET A 95 -12.90 -12.37 -8.19
N ALA A 96 -11.86 -12.01 -8.93
CA ALA A 96 -11.61 -12.55 -10.27
C ALA A 96 -10.77 -13.85 -10.25
N PHE A 97 -9.80 -13.99 -9.31
CA PHE A 97 -8.73 -14.96 -9.46
C PHE A 97 -8.60 -15.97 -8.29
N SER A 98 -9.59 -16.05 -7.41
CA SER A 98 -9.48 -16.82 -6.17
C SER A 98 -10.24 -18.16 -6.13
N ASP A 99 -10.61 -18.73 -7.27
CA ASP A 99 -11.38 -19.99 -7.33
C ASP A 99 -10.77 -21.14 -6.52
N ARG A 100 -9.43 -21.20 -6.43
CA ARG A 100 -8.69 -22.19 -5.65
C ARG A 100 -8.31 -21.72 -4.24
N GLY A 101 -8.94 -20.62 -3.78
CA GLY A 101 -8.57 -19.95 -2.53
C GLY A 101 -7.41 -18.98 -2.70
N ALA A 102 -6.97 -18.39 -1.57
CA ALA A 102 -5.90 -17.39 -1.55
C ALA A 102 -4.82 -17.76 -0.53
N ALA A 103 -3.61 -17.16 -0.69
CA ALA A 103 -2.54 -17.25 0.29
C ALA A 103 -1.78 -15.92 0.39
N PHE A 104 -1.43 -15.53 1.62
CA PHE A 104 -0.69 -14.31 1.92
C PHE A 104 0.03 -14.45 3.28
N PRO A 105 1.00 -13.57 3.62
CA PRO A 105 1.67 -13.63 4.92
C PRO A 105 0.72 -13.36 6.09
N ASP A 106 0.99 -13.98 7.26
CA ASP A 106 0.24 -13.78 8.52
C ASP A 106 0.38 -12.35 9.08
N ILE A 107 1.52 -11.71 8.83
CA ILE A 107 1.81 -10.32 9.20
C ILE A 107 2.02 -9.51 7.92
N THR A 108 0.95 -8.94 7.40
CA THR A 108 0.92 -8.18 6.16
C THR A 108 -0.17 -7.12 6.16
N TYR A 109 -0.57 -6.62 5.00
CA TYR A 109 -1.62 -5.64 4.87
C TYR A 109 -2.98 -6.22 5.29
N GLY A 110 -3.58 -5.62 6.31
CA GLY A 110 -4.77 -6.15 6.99
C GLY A 110 -6.06 -6.24 6.15
N PHE A 111 -6.07 -5.76 4.91
CA PHE A 111 -7.22 -5.92 4.02
C PHE A 111 -7.30 -7.27 3.33
N TYR A 112 -6.19 -8.02 3.20
CA TYR A 112 -6.23 -9.30 2.47
C TYR A 112 -7.21 -10.29 3.09
N PRO A 113 -7.19 -10.58 4.41
CA PRO A 113 -8.20 -11.43 5.03
C PRO A 113 -9.62 -10.84 4.96
N VAL A 114 -9.75 -9.50 4.99
CA VAL A 114 -11.07 -8.85 4.85
C VAL A 114 -11.68 -9.11 3.48
N PHE A 115 -10.89 -8.99 2.40
CA PHE A 115 -11.36 -9.30 1.04
C PHE A 115 -11.70 -10.78 0.87
N ALA A 116 -10.84 -11.68 1.38
CA ALA A 116 -11.12 -13.12 1.35
C ALA A 116 -12.45 -13.45 2.05
N ASN A 117 -12.66 -12.93 3.26
CA ASN A 117 -13.91 -13.15 4.02
C ASN A 117 -15.11 -12.48 3.34
N LEU A 118 -14.97 -11.29 2.76
CA LEU A 118 -16.02 -10.58 2.05
C LEU A 118 -16.54 -11.40 0.87
N HIS A 119 -15.66 -12.07 0.14
CA HIS A 119 -16.00 -12.89 -1.02
C HIS A 119 -16.23 -14.37 -0.69
N GLY A 120 -16.01 -14.79 0.56
CA GLY A 120 -16.15 -16.21 0.97
C GLY A 120 -15.04 -17.09 0.40
N VAL A 121 -13.87 -16.51 0.18
CA VAL A 121 -12.69 -17.20 -0.34
C VAL A 121 -11.94 -17.88 0.81
N PRO A 122 -11.72 -19.20 0.78
CA PRO A 122 -10.87 -19.87 1.75
C PRO A 122 -9.42 -19.38 1.55
N TYR A 123 -8.72 -19.08 2.66
CA TYR A 123 -7.36 -18.59 2.57
C TYR A 123 -6.42 -19.25 3.55
N GLN A 124 -5.13 -19.15 3.26
CA GLN A 124 -4.04 -19.61 4.08
C GLN A 124 -3.15 -18.42 4.45
N GLU A 125 -2.98 -18.19 5.74
CA GLU A 125 -1.96 -17.29 6.25
C GLU A 125 -0.65 -18.07 6.42
N ILE A 126 0.40 -17.62 5.74
CA ILE A 126 1.72 -18.25 5.77
C ILE A 126 2.60 -17.44 6.74
N PRO A 127 3.10 -18.05 7.83
CA PRO A 127 3.87 -17.33 8.84
C PRO A 127 5.15 -16.72 8.27
N LEU A 128 5.42 -15.45 8.61
CA LEU A 128 6.75 -14.88 8.41
C LEU A 128 7.77 -15.63 9.28
N LYS A 129 9.04 -15.70 8.85
CA LYS A 129 10.15 -16.21 9.65
C LYS A 129 10.31 -15.39 10.94
N GLU A 130 11.17 -15.81 11.83
CA GLU A 130 11.45 -15.12 13.10
C GLU A 130 12.00 -13.70 12.89
N ASP A 131 12.78 -13.50 11.82
CA ASP A 131 13.34 -12.20 11.40
C ASP A 131 12.35 -11.35 10.59
N PHE A 132 11.07 -11.75 10.51
CA PHE A 132 9.99 -11.12 9.73
C PHE A 132 10.19 -11.14 8.21
N THR A 133 11.11 -11.95 7.69
CA THR A 133 11.22 -12.17 6.24
C THR A 133 10.20 -13.20 5.75
N ILE A 134 9.82 -13.10 4.48
CA ILE A 134 8.95 -14.08 3.81
C ILE A 134 9.78 -15.32 3.46
N ASN A 135 9.27 -16.52 3.78
CA ASN A 135 9.80 -17.76 3.23
C ASN A 135 9.16 -18.03 1.87
N TYR A 136 9.78 -17.57 0.80
CA TYR A 136 9.21 -17.67 -0.56
C TYR A 136 8.96 -19.11 -1.01
N LEU A 137 9.71 -20.09 -0.49
CA LEU A 137 9.54 -21.50 -0.83
C LEU A 137 8.16 -22.04 -0.42
N GLU A 138 7.54 -21.48 0.62
CA GLU A 138 6.20 -21.89 1.06
C GLU A 138 5.09 -21.40 0.12
N TYR A 139 5.41 -20.50 -0.81
CA TYR A 139 4.50 -20.02 -1.86
C TYR A 139 4.69 -20.76 -3.18
N CYS A 140 5.74 -21.57 -3.31
CA CYS A 140 6.03 -22.31 -4.54
C CYS A 140 5.06 -23.49 -4.71
N GLY A 141 4.39 -23.57 -5.86
CA GLY A 141 3.53 -24.71 -6.25
C GLY A 141 2.23 -24.86 -5.46
N ILE A 142 1.80 -23.85 -4.69
CA ILE A 142 0.57 -23.96 -3.87
C ILE A 142 -0.71 -23.80 -4.69
N ASN A 143 -0.63 -23.29 -5.92
CA ASN A 143 -1.74 -23.16 -6.87
C ASN A 143 -2.98 -22.44 -6.30
N LYS A 144 -2.77 -21.35 -5.57
CA LYS A 144 -3.78 -20.43 -5.05
C LYS A 144 -3.54 -19.02 -5.58
N LEU A 145 -4.52 -18.13 -5.47
CA LEU A 145 -4.23 -16.70 -5.58
C LEU A 145 -3.20 -16.32 -4.52
N ILE A 146 -2.01 -15.90 -4.92
CA ILE A 146 -0.97 -15.44 -4.01
C ILE A 146 -0.98 -13.92 -3.98
N VAL A 147 -1.02 -13.33 -2.77
CA VAL A 147 -0.97 -11.87 -2.60
C VAL A 147 0.15 -11.51 -1.64
N ILE A 148 1.17 -10.81 -2.13
CA ILE A 148 2.34 -10.41 -1.36
C ILE A 148 2.54 -8.90 -1.47
N ALA A 149 2.52 -8.20 -0.33
CA ALA A 149 2.97 -6.81 -0.27
C ALA A 149 4.50 -6.77 -0.35
N ASN A 150 5.04 -6.01 -1.29
CA ASN A 150 6.49 -5.94 -1.50
C ASN A 150 6.94 -4.52 -1.89
N PRO A 151 7.50 -3.74 -0.99
CA PRO A 151 7.84 -4.03 0.43
C PRO A 151 6.64 -4.35 1.32
N ASN A 152 6.82 -5.29 2.25
CA ASN A 152 5.74 -5.71 3.16
C ASN A 152 5.36 -4.59 4.16
N ALA A 153 4.10 -4.47 4.48
CA ALA A 153 3.61 -3.64 5.57
C ALA A 153 2.94 -4.53 6.64
N PRO A 154 3.33 -4.44 7.92
CA PRO A 154 4.01 -3.32 8.57
C PRO A 154 5.54 -3.42 8.66
N THR A 155 6.18 -4.48 8.21
CA THR A 155 7.60 -4.75 8.49
C THR A 155 8.57 -3.84 7.71
N GLY A 156 8.20 -3.41 6.49
CA GLY A 156 9.05 -2.66 5.58
C GLY A 156 10.05 -3.51 4.78
N ILE A 157 10.13 -4.79 5.06
CA ILE A 157 11.09 -5.72 4.44
C ILE A 157 10.64 -6.04 3.01
N MET A 158 11.62 -6.20 2.11
CA MET A 158 11.40 -6.52 0.71
C MET A 158 11.85 -7.95 0.40
N LEU A 159 11.04 -8.66 -0.39
CA LEU A 159 11.42 -9.91 -1.02
C LEU A 159 12.15 -9.61 -2.35
N PRO A 160 13.32 -10.16 -2.60
CA PRO A 160 14.07 -9.93 -3.84
C PRO A 160 13.30 -10.39 -5.10
N PRO A 161 13.40 -9.67 -6.24
CA PRO A 161 12.70 -10.02 -7.48
C PRO A 161 12.93 -11.46 -7.96
N ALA A 162 14.14 -12.01 -7.78
CA ALA A 162 14.44 -13.39 -8.15
C ALA A 162 13.61 -14.43 -7.37
N GLN A 163 13.29 -14.14 -6.09
CA GLN A 163 12.44 -15.01 -5.28
C GLN A 163 10.96 -14.86 -5.66
N ILE A 164 10.54 -13.65 -6.04
CA ILE A 164 9.20 -13.42 -6.62
C ILE A 164 9.05 -14.18 -7.95
N GLU A 165 10.06 -14.13 -8.79
CA GLU A 165 10.08 -14.84 -10.07
C GLU A 165 9.91 -16.35 -9.86
N GLU A 166 10.56 -16.94 -8.85
CA GLU A 166 10.41 -18.37 -8.54
C GLU A 166 8.99 -18.72 -8.08
N ILE A 167 8.36 -17.86 -7.28
CA ILE A 167 6.94 -18.03 -6.93
C ILE A 167 6.06 -18.02 -8.19
N ILE A 168 6.27 -17.07 -9.11
CA ILE A 168 5.49 -16.93 -10.33
C ILE A 168 5.63 -18.19 -11.22
N LYS A 169 6.87 -18.66 -11.45
CA LYS A 169 7.19 -19.83 -12.27
C LYS A 169 6.52 -21.11 -11.77
N THR A 170 6.48 -21.28 -10.46
CA THR A 170 5.98 -22.51 -9.83
C THR A 170 4.46 -22.54 -9.67
N ASN A 171 3.77 -21.43 -9.99
CA ASN A 171 2.31 -21.29 -9.90
C ASN A 171 1.69 -20.85 -11.24
N PRO A 172 1.96 -21.55 -12.38
CA PRO A 172 1.56 -21.08 -13.71
C PRO A 172 0.04 -21.02 -13.94
N GLU A 173 -0.73 -21.76 -13.14
CA GLU A 173 -2.19 -21.89 -13.27
C GLU A 173 -2.98 -20.92 -12.35
N THR A 174 -2.30 -20.06 -11.61
CA THR A 174 -2.92 -19.13 -10.68
C THR A 174 -2.22 -17.77 -10.71
N VAL A 175 -2.96 -16.72 -10.38
CA VAL A 175 -2.42 -15.35 -10.40
C VAL A 175 -1.58 -15.09 -9.15
N VAL A 176 -0.42 -14.46 -9.36
CA VAL A 176 0.43 -13.91 -8.31
C VAL A 176 0.30 -12.40 -8.34
N VAL A 177 -0.24 -11.83 -7.26
CA VAL A 177 -0.41 -10.39 -7.07
C VAL A 177 0.73 -9.89 -6.18
N ILE A 178 1.52 -8.96 -6.71
CA ILE A 178 2.55 -8.26 -5.94
C ILE A 178 2.07 -6.82 -5.71
N ASP A 179 1.79 -6.51 -4.45
CA ASP A 179 1.36 -5.18 -4.01
C ASP A 179 2.59 -4.32 -3.71
N GLU A 180 2.93 -3.47 -4.68
CA GLU A 180 4.08 -2.57 -4.66
C GLU A 180 3.73 -1.16 -4.15
N ALA A 181 2.83 -1.03 -3.19
CA ALA A 181 2.42 0.28 -2.66
C ALA A 181 3.59 1.14 -2.15
N TYR A 182 4.72 0.53 -1.80
CA TYR A 182 5.89 1.23 -1.21
C TYR A 182 7.18 1.10 -2.03
N VAL A 183 7.16 0.45 -3.18
CA VAL A 183 8.38 0.12 -3.94
C VAL A 183 9.23 1.35 -4.32
N ASP A 184 8.61 2.51 -4.53
CA ASP A 184 9.29 3.75 -4.92
C ASP A 184 10.24 4.30 -3.83
N PHE A 185 10.23 3.76 -2.62
CA PHE A 185 11.10 4.17 -1.51
C PHE A 185 12.38 3.34 -1.40
N GLY A 186 12.90 2.87 -2.53
CA GLY A 186 14.17 2.15 -2.65
C GLY A 186 14.03 0.65 -2.88
N GLY A 187 12.82 0.19 -3.18
CA GLY A 187 12.57 -1.17 -3.64
C GLY A 187 12.88 -1.36 -5.12
N GLU A 188 12.93 -2.61 -5.56
CA GLU A 188 13.04 -3.01 -6.96
C GLU A 188 11.69 -3.61 -7.39
N SER A 189 11.12 -3.05 -8.46
CA SER A 189 9.81 -3.49 -8.98
C SER A 189 9.93 -4.75 -9.83
N CYS A 190 8.98 -5.65 -9.66
CA CYS A 190 8.87 -6.86 -10.48
C CYS A 190 8.02 -6.68 -11.75
N TYR A 191 7.47 -5.47 -12.03
CA TYR A 191 6.63 -5.27 -13.21
C TYR A 191 7.29 -5.68 -14.56
N PRO A 192 8.63 -5.59 -14.75
CA PRO A 192 9.21 -6.04 -16.02
C PRO A 192 8.97 -7.54 -16.32
N LEU A 193 8.72 -8.34 -15.27
CA LEU A 193 8.46 -9.77 -15.40
C LEU A 193 7.12 -10.08 -16.11
N ILE A 194 6.19 -9.12 -16.27
CA ILE A 194 4.96 -9.32 -17.06
C ILE A 194 5.24 -9.67 -18.53
N ARG A 195 6.44 -9.34 -19.03
CA ARG A 195 6.88 -9.69 -20.39
C ARG A 195 7.11 -11.19 -20.55
N GLN A 196 7.41 -11.89 -19.45
CA GLN A 196 7.76 -13.31 -19.44
C GLN A 196 6.64 -14.18 -18.86
N TYR A 197 5.87 -13.65 -17.90
CA TYR A 197 4.89 -14.39 -17.11
C TYR A 197 3.47 -13.84 -17.32
N ARG A 198 2.55 -14.72 -17.67
CA ARG A 198 1.15 -14.37 -17.94
C ARG A 198 0.27 -14.31 -16.70
N ASN A 199 0.79 -14.72 -15.55
CA ASN A 199 0.09 -14.85 -14.27
C ASN A 199 0.56 -13.83 -13.22
N LEU A 200 1.32 -12.79 -13.58
CA LEU A 200 1.76 -11.73 -12.68
C LEU A 200 0.86 -10.51 -12.81
N LEU A 201 0.36 -10.02 -11.66
CA LEU A 201 -0.31 -8.73 -11.52
C LEU A 201 0.45 -7.87 -10.50
N VAL A 202 0.98 -6.73 -10.93
CA VAL A 202 1.66 -5.77 -10.04
C VAL A 202 0.71 -4.64 -9.71
N VAL A 203 0.42 -4.43 -8.43
CA VAL A 203 -0.51 -3.40 -7.95
C VAL A 203 0.27 -2.24 -7.34
N ARG A 204 -0.09 -1.01 -7.69
CA ARG A 204 0.56 0.23 -7.22
C ARG A 204 -0.46 1.30 -6.83
N THR A 205 -0.02 2.32 -6.12
CA THR A 205 -0.90 3.38 -5.62
C THR A 205 -0.28 4.77 -5.76
N PHE A 206 -1.11 5.77 -5.97
CA PHE A 206 -0.74 7.18 -5.88
C PHE A 206 -0.77 7.71 -4.43
N SER A 207 -1.27 6.92 -3.49
CA SER A 207 -1.46 7.35 -2.09
C SER A 207 -0.15 7.62 -1.34
N LYS A 208 0.97 7.03 -1.76
CA LYS A 208 2.24 7.05 -1.02
C LYS A 208 3.27 7.94 -1.71
N SER A 209 3.99 7.42 -2.69
CA SER A 209 5.05 8.13 -3.40
C SER A 209 4.55 9.34 -4.21
N ARG A 210 3.30 9.31 -4.66
CA ARG A 210 2.68 10.35 -5.49
C ARG A 210 1.88 11.39 -4.71
N CYS A 211 1.91 11.37 -3.37
CA CYS A 211 1.29 12.36 -2.48
C CYS A 211 -0.22 12.58 -2.70
N LEU A 212 -0.94 11.59 -3.24
CA LEU A 212 -2.37 11.69 -3.57
C LEU A 212 -3.24 10.71 -2.76
N ALA A 213 -2.98 10.52 -1.47
CA ALA A 213 -3.78 9.63 -0.63
C ALA A 213 -5.28 10.00 -0.64
N GLY A 214 -5.60 11.29 -0.58
CA GLY A 214 -6.97 11.82 -0.68
C GLY A 214 -7.57 11.72 -2.08
N GLY A 215 -6.77 11.59 -3.12
CA GLY A 215 -7.20 11.44 -4.52
C GLY A 215 -7.75 10.06 -4.84
N ARG A 216 -7.48 9.06 -4.01
CA ARG A 216 -7.97 7.68 -4.15
C ARG A 216 -7.69 7.11 -5.54
N LEU A 217 -6.43 7.07 -5.96
CA LEU A 217 -6.00 6.51 -7.25
C LEU A 217 -5.02 5.36 -7.05
N GLY A 218 -5.31 4.23 -7.69
CA GLY A 218 -4.45 3.08 -7.80
C GLY A 218 -4.39 2.57 -9.23
N TYR A 219 -3.36 1.80 -9.53
CA TYR A 219 -3.22 1.14 -10.82
C TYR A 219 -2.57 -0.23 -10.68
N ALA A 220 -2.84 -1.10 -11.66
CA ALA A 220 -2.11 -2.35 -11.81
C ALA A 220 -1.44 -2.41 -13.17
N ILE A 221 -0.34 -3.14 -13.23
CA ILE A 221 0.41 -3.48 -14.44
C ILE A 221 0.40 -5.01 -14.55
N GLY A 222 -0.04 -5.52 -15.69
CA GLY A 222 -0.13 -6.97 -15.92
C GLY A 222 -0.38 -7.31 -17.38
N PRO A 223 -0.31 -8.58 -17.76
CA PRO A 223 -0.68 -9.03 -19.10
C PRO A 223 -2.10 -8.58 -19.45
N ALA A 224 -2.31 -8.21 -20.72
CA ALA A 224 -3.58 -7.64 -21.19
C ALA A 224 -4.80 -8.51 -20.85
N ALA A 225 -4.68 -9.84 -20.86
CA ALA A 225 -5.76 -10.74 -20.49
C ALA A 225 -6.20 -10.60 -19.03
N LEU A 226 -5.27 -10.47 -18.08
CA LEU A 226 -5.62 -10.22 -16.67
C LEU A 226 -6.26 -8.83 -16.48
N ILE A 227 -5.79 -7.84 -17.23
CA ILE A 227 -6.36 -6.49 -17.19
C ILE A 227 -7.79 -6.49 -17.74
N GLU A 228 -8.07 -7.25 -18.81
CA GLU A 228 -9.41 -7.40 -19.37
C GLU A 228 -10.39 -8.04 -18.36
N ASP A 229 -9.95 -9.06 -17.62
CA ASP A 229 -10.74 -9.67 -16.55
C ASP A 229 -11.07 -8.67 -15.44
N LEU A 230 -10.10 -7.85 -15.00
CA LEU A 230 -10.34 -6.79 -14.01
C LEU A 230 -11.27 -5.70 -14.54
N GLU A 231 -11.13 -5.29 -15.81
CA GLU A 231 -12.05 -4.33 -16.45
C GLU A 231 -13.48 -4.89 -16.49
N LYS A 232 -13.67 -6.17 -16.78
CA LYS A 232 -14.98 -6.85 -16.75
C LYS A 232 -15.62 -6.74 -15.36
N ILE A 233 -14.86 -6.99 -14.29
CA ILE A 233 -15.35 -6.86 -12.91
C ILE A 233 -15.69 -5.40 -12.59
N LYS A 234 -14.83 -4.46 -12.94
CA LYS A 234 -15.08 -3.02 -12.75
C LYS A 234 -16.37 -2.58 -13.44
N TYR A 235 -16.56 -2.94 -14.71
CA TYR A 235 -17.78 -2.57 -15.44
C TYR A 235 -19.05 -3.25 -14.90
N ALA A 236 -18.90 -4.41 -14.26
CA ALA A 236 -20.01 -5.09 -13.60
C ALA A 236 -20.36 -4.50 -12.22
N THR A 237 -19.44 -3.78 -11.59
CA THR A 237 -19.62 -3.15 -10.26
C THR A 237 -19.89 -1.67 -10.35
N ASN A 238 -18.95 -0.89 -10.91
CA ASN A 238 -19.04 0.56 -11.09
C ASN A 238 -18.14 1.03 -12.23
N PRO A 239 -18.65 1.25 -13.46
CA PRO A 239 -17.85 1.67 -14.60
C PRO A 239 -17.19 3.05 -14.42
N TYR A 240 -17.76 3.91 -13.56
CA TYR A 240 -17.29 5.27 -13.27
C TYR A 240 -16.62 5.39 -11.89
N ASN A 241 -15.94 4.34 -11.44
CA ASN A 241 -15.32 4.30 -10.11
C ASN A 241 -14.20 5.33 -9.90
N LEU A 242 -13.58 5.84 -10.97
CA LEU A 242 -12.64 6.97 -10.92
C LEU A 242 -13.35 8.28 -11.29
N ASN A 243 -13.41 9.22 -10.36
CA ASN A 243 -13.98 10.53 -10.61
C ASN A 243 -13.08 11.39 -11.54
N ARG A 244 -13.67 12.42 -12.13
CA ARG A 244 -13.02 13.31 -13.11
C ARG A 244 -11.78 14.00 -12.57
N LEU A 245 -11.83 14.54 -11.34
CA LEU A 245 -10.70 15.24 -10.75
C LEU A 245 -9.55 14.27 -10.45
N THR A 246 -9.84 13.06 -9.99
CA THR A 246 -8.81 12.03 -9.76
C THR A 246 -8.09 11.67 -11.06
N GLN A 247 -8.80 11.52 -12.18
CA GLN A 247 -8.17 11.25 -13.48
C GLN A 247 -7.27 12.39 -13.91
N LEU A 248 -7.74 13.64 -13.79
CA LEU A 248 -6.97 14.85 -14.11
C LEU A 248 -5.70 14.95 -13.27
N LEU A 249 -5.84 14.84 -11.94
CA LEU A 249 -4.70 14.93 -11.01
C LEU A 249 -3.70 13.79 -11.21
N GLY A 250 -4.21 12.59 -11.51
CA GLY A 250 -3.37 11.44 -11.84
C GLY A 250 -2.51 11.68 -13.08
N ALA A 251 -3.12 12.22 -14.16
CA ALA A 251 -2.41 12.55 -15.40
C ALA A 251 -1.31 13.61 -15.15
N ALA A 252 -1.65 14.70 -14.45
CA ALA A 252 -0.69 15.75 -14.07
C ALA A 252 0.42 15.22 -13.15
N THR A 253 0.11 14.25 -12.29
CA THR A 253 1.10 13.61 -11.41
C THR A 253 2.13 12.81 -12.21
N VAL A 254 1.72 12.12 -13.26
CA VAL A 254 2.66 11.38 -14.14
C VAL A 254 3.60 12.34 -14.85
N ASP A 255 3.12 13.50 -15.31
CA ASP A 255 3.95 14.52 -15.95
C ASP A 255 4.99 15.13 -14.99
N ALA A 256 4.71 15.16 -13.68
CA ALA A 256 5.60 15.67 -12.63
C ALA A 256 6.51 14.61 -12.00
N GLU A 257 6.86 13.53 -12.72
CA GLU A 257 7.60 12.35 -12.24
C GLU A 257 8.85 12.70 -11.43
N GLU A 258 9.67 13.66 -11.89
CA GLU A 258 10.95 13.98 -11.23
C GLU A 258 10.74 14.62 -9.84
N TYR A 259 9.67 15.43 -9.65
CA TYR A 259 9.31 15.95 -8.33
C TYR A 259 9.10 14.80 -7.33
N TYR A 260 8.35 13.78 -7.70
CA TYR A 260 8.04 12.66 -6.81
C TYR A 260 9.26 11.78 -6.56
N ARG A 261 10.11 11.57 -7.55
CA ARG A 261 11.39 10.87 -7.37
C ARG A 261 12.30 11.59 -6.38
N GLU A 262 12.35 12.92 -6.43
CA GLU A 262 13.12 13.70 -5.46
C GLU A 262 12.53 13.57 -4.05
N LYS A 263 11.19 13.66 -3.90
CA LYS A 263 10.54 13.49 -2.60
C LYS A 263 10.71 12.09 -2.03
N CYS A 264 10.69 11.06 -2.83
CA CYS A 264 11.04 9.71 -2.39
C CYS A 264 12.49 9.62 -1.89
N ARG A 265 13.45 10.21 -2.62
CA ARG A 265 14.86 10.28 -2.19
C ARG A 265 15.01 11.03 -0.85
N GLU A 266 14.26 12.12 -0.66
CA GLU A 266 14.26 12.87 0.60
C GLU A 266 13.72 12.02 1.76
N ILE A 267 12.58 11.34 1.57
CA ILE A 267 11.99 10.41 2.55
C ILE A 267 12.99 9.30 2.91
N MET A 268 13.69 8.74 1.92
CA MET A 268 14.70 7.70 2.15
C MET A 268 15.87 8.21 3.01
N ARG A 269 16.33 9.44 2.78
CA ARG A 269 17.38 10.08 3.60
C ARG A 269 16.91 10.30 5.04
N ILE A 270 15.70 10.80 5.22
CA ILE A 270 15.09 11.02 6.55
C ILE A 270 14.90 9.69 7.26
N ARG A 271 14.42 8.65 6.55
CA ARG A 271 14.27 7.28 7.09
C ARG A 271 15.58 6.72 7.61
N ALA A 272 16.66 6.82 6.81
CA ALA A 272 17.98 6.33 7.20
C ALA A 272 18.50 7.04 8.46
N TRP A 273 18.37 8.36 8.53
CA TRP A 273 18.71 9.12 9.72
C TRP A 273 17.88 8.73 10.93
N THR A 274 16.54 8.68 10.79
CA THR A 274 15.61 8.29 11.88
C THR A 274 15.94 6.90 12.41
N THR A 275 16.23 5.95 11.52
CA THR A 275 16.66 4.60 11.90
C THR A 275 17.94 4.63 12.75
N GLY A 276 18.92 5.42 12.36
CA GLY A 276 20.17 5.60 13.14
C GLY A 276 19.94 6.19 14.51
N GLU A 277 19.08 7.20 14.62
CA GLU A 277 18.76 7.83 15.91
C GLU A 277 17.94 6.89 16.83
N LEU A 278 16.96 6.17 16.30
CA LEU A 278 16.18 5.19 17.07
C LEU A 278 17.09 4.07 17.62
N ARG A 279 18.05 3.59 16.81
CA ARG A 279 19.02 2.58 17.28
C ARG A 279 19.91 3.10 18.41
N LYS A 280 20.32 4.37 18.38
CA LYS A 280 21.05 5.01 19.49
C LYS A 280 20.22 5.09 20.78
N LEU A 281 18.89 5.13 20.66
CA LEU A 281 17.95 5.07 21.77
C LEU A 281 17.59 3.61 22.16
N GLY A 282 18.33 2.61 21.72
CA GLY A 282 18.10 1.21 22.11
C GLY A 282 16.99 0.49 21.35
N PHE A 283 16.41 1.09 20.30
CA PHE A 283 15.38 0.44 19.51
C PHE A 283 15.96 -0.60 18.55
N THR A 284 15.29 -1.73 18.45
CA THR A 284 15.41 -2.64 17.30
C THR A 284 14.58 -2.08 16.16
N VAL A 285 15.23 -1.74 15.03
CA VAL A 285 14.56 -1.21 13.83
C VAL A 285 14.81 -2.14 12.68
N LEU A 286 13.74 -2.71 12.10
CA LEU A 286 13.83 -3.59 10.96
C LEU A 286 14.31 -2.85 9.70
N PRO A 287 14.98 -3.53 8.75
CA PRO A 287 15.28 -2.97 7.45
C PRO A 287 13.99 -2.52 6.75
N SER A 288 13.97 -1.31 6.20
CA SER A 288 12.76 -0.80 5.53
C SER A 288 13.07 -0.26 4.15
N PHE A 289 12.23 -0.68 3.18
CA PHE A 289 12.15 -0.17 1.81
C PHE A 289 10.83 0.58 1.57
N ALA A 290 10.20 1.07 2.65
CA ALA A 290 8.95 1.80 2.62
C ALA A 290 9.11 3.25 3.15
N ASN A 291 8.03 4.04 3.15
CA ASN A 291 8.02 5.38 3.77
C ASN A 291 7.72 5.34 5.27
N PHE A 292 8.11 4.28 5.95
CA PHE A 292 7.98 4.10 7.39
C PHE A 292 9.12 3.24 7.93
N VAL A 293 9.27 3.22 9.23
CA VAL A 293 10.08 2.24 9.97
C VAL A 293 9.20 1.40 10.86
N PHE A 294 9.64 0.15 11.13
CA PHE A 294 9.01 -0.73 12.10
C PHE A 294 10.00 -0.95 13.23
N ALA A 295 9.67 -0.40 14.39
CA ALA A 295 10.61 -0.27 15.52
C ALA A 295 9.98 -0.73 16.83
N GLY A 296 10.76 -1.46 17.62
CA GLY A 296 10.41 -1.91 18.96
C GLY A 296 11.55 -1.68 19.93
N SER A 297 11.23 -1.55 21.23
CA SER A 297 12.20 -1.40 22.31
C SER A 297 11.97 -2.47 23.39
N ASN A 298 13.05 -2.88 24.05
CA ASN A 298 12.96 -3.73 25.23
C ASN A 298 12.77 -2.90 26.53
N ALA A 299 13.02 -1.58 26.47
CA ALA A 299 12.89 -0.69 27.63
C ALA A 299 11.45 -0.20 27.82
N ILE A 300 10.68 -0.05 26.74
CA ILE A 300 9.28 0.39 26.76
C ILE A 300 8.42 -0.48 25.86
N GLY A 301 7.26 -0.93 26.32
CA GLY A 301 6.33 -1.73 25.54
C GLY A 301 5.72 -0.95 24.38
N GLY A 302 5.40 -1.65 23.28
CA GLY A 302 4.88 -1.01 22.06
C GLY A 302 3.60 -0.20 22.31
N ARG A 303 2.65 -0.72 23.09
CA ARG A 303 1.43 -0.02 23.48
C ARG A 303 1.73 1.21 24.35
N GLU A 304 2.60 1.06 25.33
CA GLU A 304 2.96 2.14 26.24
C GLU A 304 3.62 3.31 25.48
N LEU A 305 4.55 3.02 24.59
CA LEU A 305 5.15 4.03 23.72
C LEU A 305 4.10 4.74 22.84
N TYR A 306 3.18 3.97 22.24
CA TYR A 306 2.09 4.52 21.43
C TYR A 306 1.23 5.49 22.22
N GLU A 307 0.79 5.12 23.43
CA GLU A 307 -0.06 5.94 24.28
C GLU A 307 0.68 7.21 24.79
N ALA A 308 1.93 7.05 25.21
CA ALA A 308 2.76 8.17 25.67
C ALA A 308 3.04 9.20 24.56
N LEU A 309 3.29 8.75 23.32
CA LEU A 309 3.45 9.63 22.16
C LEU A 309 2.14 10.32 21.78
N LYS A 310 1.02 9.61 21.81
CA LYS A 310 -0.31 10.17 21.53
C LYS A 310 -0.65 11.30 22.49
N GLN A 311 -0.39 11.15 23.79
CA GLN A 311 -0.56 12.22 24.80
C GLN A 311 0.29 13.46 24.52
N ARG A 312 1.41 13.30 23.82
CA ARG A 312 2.32 14.38 23.38
C ARG A 312 1.98 14.92 21.97
N GLY A 313 0.83 14.52 21.40
CA GLY A 313 0.39 14.98 20.09
C GLY A 313 1.11 14.31 18.91
N ILE A 314 1.64 13.09 19.05
CA ILE A 314 2.30 12.34 17.99
C ILE A 314 1.58 11.01 17.81
N LEU A 315 1.03 10.80 16.61
CA LEU A 315 0.33 9.56 16.26
C LEU A 315 1.26 8.61 15.51
N ILE A 316 1.48 7.42 16.06
CA ILE A 316 2.13 6.28 15.40
C ILE A 316 1.13 5.12 15.27
N ARG A 317 1.48 4.03 14.62
CA ARG A 317 0.59 2.86 14.50
C ARG A 317 1.07 1.73 15.39
N HIS A 318 0.26 1.33 16.34
CA HIS A 318 0.42 0.14 17.16
C HIS A 318 -0.38 -1.05 16.61
N PHE A 319 0.06 -2.28 16.92
CA PHE A 319 -0.58 -3.54 16.53
C PHE A 319 -0.70 -4.48 17.72
N GLU A 320 -1.87 -5.14 17.86
CA GLU A 320 -2.16 -6.04 18.99
C GLU A 320 -1.72 -7.49 18.76
N GLN A 321 -1.34 -7.84 17.53
CA GLN A 321 -0.90 -9.21 17.20
C GLN A 321 0.29 -9.61 18.09
N PRO A 322 0.26 -10.79 18.74
CA PRO A 322 1.26 -11.21 19.76
C PRO A 322 2.72 -11.09 19.30
N ARG A 323 3.03 -11.45 18.04
CA ARG A 323 4.40 -11.43 17.49
C ARG A 323 4.94 -10.02 17.28
N ILE A 324 4.08 -9.02 17.11
CA ILE A 324 4.46 -7.65 16.75
C ILE A 324 4.01 -6.59 17.77
N ARG A 325 3.37 -6.98 18.88
CA ARG A 325 2.84 -6.05 19.89
C ARG A 325 3.89 -5.15 20.53
N ASN A 326 5.17 -5.53 20.49
CA ASN A 326 6.26 -4.70 21.01
C ASN A 326 6.83 -3.74 19.95
N PHE A 327 6.34 -3.81 18.71
CA PHE A 327 6.73 -2.94 17.62
C PHE A 327 5.65 -1.92 17.31
N ASN A 328 6.09 -0.77 16.83
CA ASN A 328 5.22 0.25 16.25
C ASN A 328 5.68 0.59 14.85
N ARG A 329 4.73 0.83 13.94
CA ARG A 329 5.02 1.38 12.62
C ARG A 329 4.97 2.90 12.68
N ILE A 330 6.06 3.54 12.31
CA ILE A 330 6.25 4.99 12.36
C ILE A 330 6.45 5.49 10.94
N THR A 331 5.48 6.23 10.41
CA THR A 331 5.57 6.89 9.11
C THR A 331 6.70 7.93 9.13
N ILE A 332 7.46 8.04 8.05
CA ILE A 332 8.49 9.07 7.91
C ILE A 332 7.83 10.39 7.53
N GLY A 333 7.89 11.33 8.44
CA GLY A 333 7.49 12.72 8.27
C GLY A 333 8.61 13.59 7.71
N THR A 334 8.47 14.92 7.80
CA THR A 334 9.58 15.86 7.54
C THR A 334 10.70 15.66 8.55
N ARG A 335 11.89 16.16 8.25
CA ARG A 335 13.04 16.12 9.18
C ARG A 335 12.70 16.71 10.54
N GLU A 336 11.95 17.80 10.56
CA GLU A 336 11.50 18.48 11.77
C GLU A 336 10.50 17.61 12.56
N GLN A 337 9.51 17.01 11.90
CA GLN A 337 8.55 16.12 12.55
C GLN A 337 9.24 14.90 13.18
N MET A 338 10.22 14.31 12.49
CA MET A 338 11.00 13.20 13.02
C MET A 338 11.93 13.62 14.17
N ALA A 339 12.48 14.83 14.15
CA ALA A 339 13.26 15.37 15.28
C ALA A 339 12.38 15.51 16.53
N ARG A 340 11.17 16.04 16.39
CA ARG A 340 10.19 16.15 17.51
C ARG A 340 9.77 14.79 18.05
N LEU A 341 9.57 13.78 17.16
CA LEU A 341 9.32 12.40 17.59
C LEU A 341 10.46 11.87 18.48
N LEU A 342 11.72 12.04 18.04
CA LEU A 342 12.88 11.54 18.75
C LEU A 342 13.09 12.26 20.09
N GLU A 343 12.80 13.56 20.16
CA GLU A 343 12.81 14.34 21.41
C GLU A 343 11.73 13.82 22.39
N ALA A 344 10.52 13.58 21.89
CA ALA A 344 9.44 13.02 22.70
C ALA A 344 9.80 11.63 23.25
N ILE A 345 10.42 10.76 22.44
CA ILE A 345 10.87 9.43 22.89
C ILE A 345 11.92 9.57 24.01
N ARG A 346 12.93 10.44 23.86
CA ARG A 346 13.93 10.69 24.92
C ARG A 346 13.30 11.13 26.25
N SER A 347 12.26 11.97 26.18
CA SER A 347 11.55 12.45 27.38
C SER A 347 10.64 11.40 28.04
N ILE A 348 10.36 10.28 27.40
CA ILE A 348 9.59 9.16 27.94
C ILE A 348 10.52 8.19 28.67
N GLU A 349 11.75 8.01 28.19
CA GLU A 349 12.74 7.09 28.76
C GLU A 349 13.49 7.66 29.98
N THR A 350 13.30 8.93 30.28
CA THR A 350 13.81 9.60 31.48
C THR A 350 12.77 9.67 32.57
#